data_6f85908c32b97e60345b845d370900ff
#
_entry.id   6f85908c32b97e60345b845d370900ff
#
_cell.length_a   1.000
_cell.length_b   1.000
_cell.length_c   1.000
_cell.angle_alpha   90.00
_cell.angle_beta   90.00
_cell.angle_gamma   90.00
#
_symmetry.space_group_name_H-M   'P 1'
#
loop_
_entity.id
_entity.type
_entity.pdbx_description
1 polymer ?
#
loop_
_entity_poly.entity_id
_entity_poly.type
_entity_poly.pdbx_seq_one_letter_code
_entity_poly.pdbx_strand_id
1 'polypeptide(L)'
;MRLSDLAKGATAVIHEVEDANLNDPISRRLRELGFVRGEPVRVVAQGPIGGDPLLVQIGFTRFALRRAEAARVHVIPEELA
;
A
#
# COMPACT_ATOMS: atom_id res chain seq x y z
N MET A 1 2.65 -9.87 -4.69
CA MET A 1 1.94 -8.75 -5.34
C MET A 1 2.25 -7.46 -4.61
N ARG A 2 2.38 -6.37 -5.31
CA ARG A 2 2.62 -5.05 -4.71
C ARG A 2 1.30 -4.29 -4.59
N LEU A 3 1.20 -3.43 -3.59
CA LEU A 3 0.00 -2.62 -3.39
C LEU A 3 -0.36 -1.82 -4.66
N SER A 4 0.66 -1.35 -5.39
CA SER A 4 0.45 -0.63 -6.64
C SER A 4 -0.19 -1.46 -7.75
N ASP A 5 -0.23 -2.79 -7.61
CA ASP A 5 -0.86 -3.69 -8.59
C ASP A 5 -2.34 -3.94 -8.32
N LEU A 6 -2.84 -3.52 -7.15
CA LEU A 6 -4.24 -3.74 -6.81
C LEU A 6 -5.16 -2.84 -7.61
N ALA A 7 -6.29 -3.40 -8.03
CA ALA A 7 -7.33 -2.63 -8.70
C ALA A 7 -8.09 -1.77 -7.69
N LYS A 8 -8.72 -0.71 -8.19
CA LYS A 8 -9.63 0.10 -7.39
C LYS A 8 -10.70 -0.78 -6.75
N GLY A 9 -10.93 -0.61 -5.48
CA GLY A 9 -11.91 -1.37 -4.71
C GLY A 9 -11.39 -2.68 -4.15
N ALA A 10 -10.21 -3.13 -4.58
CA ALA A 10 -9.65 -4.40 -4.11
C ALA A 10 -9.12 -4.27 -2.68
N THR A 11 -9.23 -5.37 -1.94
CA THR A 11 -8.73 -5.48 -0.57
C THR A 11 -7.64 -6.55 -0.53
N ALA A 12 -6.64 -6.31 0.29
CA ALA A 12 -5.54 -7.25 0.49
C ALA A 12 -5.05 -7.17 1.93
N VAL A 13 -4.14 -8.06 2.28
CA VAL A 13 -3.49 -8.06 3.59
C VAL A 13 -2.03 -7.71 3.39
N ILE A 14 -1.50 -6.81 4.21
CA ILE A 14 -0.10 -6.41 4.10
C ILE A 14 0.79 -7.57 4.53
N HIS A 15 1.76 -7.89 3.67
CA HIS A 15 2.76 -8.91 3.96
C HIS A 15 4.02 -8.28 4.54
N GLU A 16 4.56 -7.28 3.85
CA GLU A 16 5.74 -6.54 4.34
C GLU A 16 5.93 -5.26 3.55
N VAL A 17 6.74 -4.36 4.10
CA VAL A 17 7.20 -3.16 3.40
C VAL A 17 8.67 -3.36 3.06
N GLU A 18 9.00 -3.25 1.78
CA GLU A 18 10.34 -3.44 1.26
C GLU A 18 11.17 -2.17 1.38
N ASP A 19 12.41 -2.31 1.82
CA ASP A 19 13.36 -1.20 1.80
C ASP A 19 14.07 -1.20 0.44
N ALA A 20 14.08 -0.05 -0.23
CA ALA A 20 14.78 0.09 -1.50
C ALA A 20 16.29 0.19 -1.31
N ASN A 21 16.71 0.63 -0.11
CA ASN A 21 18.11 0.75 0.26
C ASN A 21 18.21 0.75 1.78
N LEU A 22 19.43 0.81 2.30
CA LEU A 22 19.65 0.96 3.74
C LEU A 22 19.06 2.31 4.18
N ASN A 23 18.33 2.31 5.29
CA ASN A 23 17.72 3.52 5.84
C ASN A 23 16.74 4.19 4.87
N ASP A 24 15.89 3.39 4.21
CA ASP A 24 14.87 3.93 3.30
C ASP A 24 13.84 4.72 4.11
N PRO A 25 13.80 6.06 3.99
CA PRO A 25 12.88 6.88 4.77
C PRO A 25 11.41 6.68 4.36
N ILE A 26 11.17 6.31 3.11
CA ILE A 26 9.81 6.06 2.62
C ILE A 26 9.25 4.81 3.27
N SER A 27 10.02 3.73 3.30
CA SER A 27 9.58 2.49 3.92
C SER A 27 9.39 2.64 5.43
N ARG A 28 10.29 3.39 6.08
CA ARG A 28 10.16 3.67 7.50
C ARG A 28 8.87 4.42 7.79
N ARG A 29 8.58 5.45 6.98
CA ARG A 29 7.35 6.24 7.14
C ARG A 29 6.11 5.38 6.95
N LEU A 30 6.11 4.51 5.95
CA LEU A 30 4.99 3.61 5.70
C LEU A 30 4.70 2.73 6.91
N ARG A 31 5.75 2.17 7.51
CA ARG A 31 5.59 1.33 8.71
C ARG A 31 5.02 2.14 9.87
N GLU A 32 5.49 3.35 10.04
CA GLU A 32 5.00 4.24 11.10
C GLU A 32 3.54 4.63 10.90
N LEU A 33 3.08 4.71 9.66
CA LEU A 33 1.69 5.01 9.33
C LEU A 33 0.76 3.81 9.54
N GLY A 34 1.30 2.61 9.76
CA GLY A 34 0.48 1.44 10.00
C GLY A 34 0.55 0.37 8.91
N PHE A 35 1.41 0.52 7.92
CA PHE A 35 1.59 -0.50 6.88
C PHE A 35 2.45 -1.63 7.44
N VAL A 36 1.82 -2.49 8.24
CA VAL A 36 2.49 -3.59 8.94
C VAL A 36 1.83 -4.92 8.61
N ARG A 37 2.60 -5.99 8.72
CA ARG A 37 2.13 -7.35 8.42
C ARG A 37 0.80 -7.66 9.12
N GLY A 38 -0.13 -8.19 8.35
CA GLY A 38 -1.41 -8.63 8.88
C GLY A 38 -2.52 -7.58 8.80
N GLU A 39 -2.18 -6.33 8.54
CA GLU A 39 -3.19 -5.28 8.44
C GLU A 39 -3.91 -5.36 7.09
N PRO A 40 -5.26 -5.33 7.08
CA PRO A 40 -6.01 -5.21 5.85
C PRO A 40 -5.79 -3.83 5.21
N VAL A 41 -5.70 -3.79 3.90
CA VAL A 41 -5.56 -2.55 3.14
C VAL A 41 -6.50 -2.60 1.94
N ARG A 42 -7.07 -1.46 1.60
CA ARG A 42 -7.99 -1.33 0.46
C ARG A 42 -7.56 -0.17 -0.41
N VAL A 43 -7.62 -0.36 -1.73
CA VAL A 43 -7.45 0.74 -2.69
C VAL A 43 -8.81 1.37 -2.89
N VAL A 44 -8.99 2.58 -2.37
CA VAL A 44 -10.28 3.29 -2.39
C VAL A 44 -10.47 4.01 -3.72
N ALA A 45 -9.41 4.61 -4.24
CA ALA A 45 -9.47 5.37 -5.48
C ALA A 45 -8.10 5.42 -6.14
N GLN A 46 -8.10 5.75 -7.43
CA GLN A 46 -6.88 5.94 -8.19
C GLN A 46 -6.94 7.32 -8.82
N GLY A 47 -5.80 8.02 -8.80
CA GLY A 47 -5.72 9.36 -9.34
C GLY A 47 -5.84 9.41 -10.85
N PRO A 48 -6.06 10.61 -11.41
CA PRO A 48 -6.38 10.79 -12.83
C PRO A 48 -5.19 10.62 -13.78
N ILE A 49 -3.97 10.67 -13.28
CA ILE A 49 -2.79 10.60 -14.12
C ILE A 49 -2.12 9.24 -13.94
N GLY A 50 -2.53 8.26 -14.78
CA GLY A 50 -2.00 6.91 -14.71
C GLY A 50 -2.28 6.18 -13.40
N GLY A 51 -3.35 6.57 -12.70
CA GLY A 51 -3.67 5.99 -11.40
C GLY A 51 -2.86 6.57 -10.25
N ASP A 52 -2.16 7.67 -10.45
CA ASP A 52 -1.30 8.29 -9.45
C ASP A 52 -1.92 9.61 -8.96
N PRO A 53 -1.99 9.85 -7.64
CA PRO A 53 -1.65 8.93 -6.55
C PRO A 53 -2.75 7.89 -6.29
N LEU A 54 -2.43 6.87 -5.49
CA LEU A 54 -3.43 5.92 -5.00
C LEU A 54 -3.98 6.42 -3.67
N LEU A 55 -5.28 6.33 -3.50
CA LEU A 55 -5.89 6.56 -2.19
C LEU A 55 -6.14 5.20 -1.57
N VAL A 56 -5.48 4.92 -0.45
CA VAL A 56 -5.58 3.63 0.23
C VAL A 56 -6.10 3.82 1.65
N GLN A 57 -6.74 2.78 2.19
CA GLN A 57 -7.31 2.84 3.52
C GLN A 57 -6.80 1.69 4.37
N ILE A 58 -6.36 2.04 5.58
CA ILE A 58 -6.02 1.09 6.63
C ILE A 58 -6.85 1.48 7.85
N GLY A 59 -7.68 0.55 8.35
CA GLY A 59 -8.62 0.87 9.41
C GLY A 59 -9.56 1.97 8.97
N PHE A 60 -9.60 3.07 9.72
CA PHE A 60 -10.42 4.23 9.39
C PHE A 60 -9.62 5.36 8.75
N THR A 61 -8.33 5.15 8.50
CA THR A 61 -7.45 6.20 7.99
C THR A 61 -7.18 6.00 6.51
N ARG A 62 -7.25 7.09 5.76
CA ARG A 62 -6.95 7.10 4.33
C ARG A 62 -5.65 7.84 4.08
N PHE A 63 -4.86 7.29 3.18
CA PHE A 63 -3.56 7.85 2.79
C PHE A 63 -3.49 7.99 1.29
N ALA A 64 -2.96 9.10 0.81
CA ALA A 64 -2.62 9.27 -0.60
C ALA A 64 -1.16 8.86 -0.78
N LEU A 65 -0.93 7.81 -1.54
CA LEU A 65 0.41 7.30 -1.81
C LEU A 65 0.74 7.47 -3.30
N ARG A 66 1.95 7.90 -3.58
CA ARG A 66 2.46 7.81 -4.94
C ARG A 66 2.63 6.34 -5.30
N ARG A 67 2.47 6.00 -6.59
CA ARG A 67 2.62 4.61 -7.02
C ARG A 67 3.98 4.05 -6.64
N ALA A 68 5.03 4.86 -6.71
CA ALA A 68 6.37 4.43 -6.32
C ALA A 68 6.46 4.06 -4.83
N GLU A 69 5.69 4.75 -3.98
CA GLU A 69 5.61 4.42 -2.56
C GLU A 69 4.81 3.14 -2.34
N ALA A 70 3.68 3.03 -3.02
CA ALA A 70 2.83 1.84 -2.93
C ALA A 70 3.56 0.58 -3.44
N ALA A 71 4.49 0.76 -4.39
CA ALA A 71 5.28 -0.35 -4.92
C ALA A 71 6.21 -0.98 -3.88
N ARG A 72 6.47 -0.31 -2.77
CA ARG A 72 7.27 -0.89 -1.67
C ARG A 72 6.45 -1.80 -0.77
N VAL A 73 5.13 -1.76 -0.87
CA VAL A 73 4.26 -2.54 0.01
C VAL A 73 3.88 -3.83 -0.69
N HIS A 74 4.33 -4.96 -0.13
CA HIS A 74 3.96 -6.28 -0.61
C HIS A 74 2.70 -6.73 0.09
N VAL A 75 1.73 -7.20 -0.69
CA VAL A 75 0.43 -7.59 -0.18
C VAL A 75 0.06 -8.98 -0.67
N ILE A 76 -0.88 -9.61 0.05
CA ILE A 76 -1.49 -10.86 -0.34
C ILE A 76 -2.96 -10.54 -0.60
N PRO A 77 -3.48 -10.79 -1.82
CA PRO A 77 -4.89 -10.54 -2.10
C PRO A 77 -5.78 -11.23 -1.06
N GLU A 78 -6.88 -10.59 -0.70
CA GLU A 78 -7.73 -11.07 0.38
C GLU A 78 -8.23 -12.50 0.13
N GLU A 79 -8.55 -12.84 -1.11
CA GLU A 79 -9.02 -14.17 -1.45
C GLU A 79 -7.96 -15.26 -1.30
N LEU A 80 -6.68 -14.87 -1.14
CA LEU A 80 -5.57 -15.80 -0.95
C LEU A 80 -5.01 -15.75 0.47
N ALA A 81 -5.49 -14.84 1.27
CA ALA A 81 -4.99 -14.63 2.63
C ALA A 81 -5.62 -15.60 3.63
#